data_a348d0cb299910b9fd682cc11a171584
#
_entry.id   a348d0cb299910b9fd682cc11a171584
#
_cell.length_a   1.000
_cell.length_b   1.000
_cell.length_c   1.000
_cell.angle_alpha   90.00
_cell.angle_beta   90.00
_cell.angle_gamma   90.00
#
_symmetry.space_group_name_H-M   'P 1'
#
loop_
_entity.id
_entity.type
_entity.pdbx_description
1 polymer ?
#
loop_
_entity_poly.entity_id
_entity_poly.type
_entity_poly.pdbx_seq_one_letter_code
_entity_poly.pdbx_strand_id
1 'polypeptide(L)'
;GNEEYIKILKKNFPKNFNLEGLKIVIDCANGAGYKAGPKLLESLGAKVFAIGIKPNGLNINKNCGSTFPNKIKSAVKKYNAHIGISLDGDADRVIMCDERGSIIDGDQIIAALAIRWKNKKMLRGGIIGTLMSNYGLEKFFKLNQIKFIRANVGDRYVKEKMQKNNFNLGGEQS
;
A
#
# COMPACT_ATOMS: atom_id res chain seq x y z
N GLY A 1 21.88 8.90 -0.10
CA GLY A 1 21.44 7.52 0.14
C GLY A 1 20.07 7.42 0.81
N ASN A 2 19.91 6.45 1.72
CA ASN A 2 18.60 6.17 2.36
C ASN A 2 17.96 7.36 3.08
N GLU A 3 18.75 8.23 3.72
CA GLU A 3 18.20 9.39 4.45
C GLU A 3 17.57 10.41 3.51
N GLU A 4 18.18 10.63 2.37
CA GLU A 4 17.66 11.55 1.34
C GLU A 4 16.38 11.01 0.72
N TYR A 5 16.33 9.70 0.45
CA TYR A 5 15.13 9.02 -0.02
C TYR A 5 13.97 9.14 1.01
N ILE A 6 14.25 8.92 2.29
CA ILE A 6 13.24 9.10 3.36
C ILE A 6 12.76 10.55 3.42
N LYS A 7 13.66 11.55 3.26
CA LYS A 7 13.26 12.97 3.21
C LYS A 7 12.30 13.25 2.03
N ILE A 8 12.56 12.66 0.86
CA ILE A 8 11.68 12.80 -0.31
C ILE A 8 10.31 12.19 -0.04
N LEU A 9 10.27 10.98 0.52
CA LEU A 9 9.02 10.31 0.87
C LEU A 9 8.21 11.12 1.89
N LYS A 10 8.88 11.69 2.91
CA LYS A 10 8.23 12.54 3.92
C LYS A 10 7.62 13.82 3.33
N LYS A 11 8.23 14.41 2.31
CA LYS A 11 7.67 15.59 1.63
C LYS A 11 6.32 15.31 0.97
N ASN A 12 6.11 14.08 0.54
CA ASN A 12 4.85 13.63 -0.08
C ASN A 12 3.79 13.20 0.95
N PHE A 13 4.17 13.05 2.22
CA PHE A 13 3.21 12.75 3.27
C PHE A 13 2.40 13.99 3.63
N PRO A 14 1.08 13.88 3.86
CA PRO A 14 0.23 15.02 4.17
C PRO A 14 0.74 15.80 5.40
N LYS A 15 0.98 17.11 5.24
CA LYS A 15 1.63 17.95 6.28
C LYS A 15 0.91 18.00 7.62
N ASN A 16 -0.41 17.79 7.62
CA ASN A 16 -1.25 17.87 8.81
C ASN A 16 -1.55 16.51 9.43
N PHE A 17 -0.78 15.48 9.05
CA PHE A 17 -0.92 14.13 9.57
C PHE A 17 0.38 13.64 10.17
N ASN A 18 0.27 12.82 11.18
CA ASN A 18 1.34 11.99 11.73
C ASN A 18 0.80 10.59 12.00
N LEU A 19 1.64 9.70 12.42
CA LEU A 19 1.30 8.32 12.79
C LEU A 19 1.46 8.08 14.29
N GLU A 20 1.47 9.15 15.10
CA GLU A 20 1.57 9.05 16.56
C GLU A 20 0.41 8.23 17.13
N GLY A 21 0.72 7.38 18.09
CA GLY A 21 -0.23 6.46 18.69
C GLY A 21 -0.50 5.19 17.88
N LEU A 22 -0.08 5.13 16.61
CA LEU A 22 -0.23 3.92 15.80
C LEU A 22 0.90 2.92 16.07
N LYS A 23 0.50 1.66 16.29
CA LYS A 23 1.37 0.49 16.28
C LYS A 23 1.28 -0.17 14.91
N ILE A 24 2.39 -0.24 14.20
CA ILE A 24 2.46 -0.77 12.83
C ILE A 24 3.45 -1.91 12.78
N VAL A 25 3.03 -3.06 12.24
CA VAL A 25 3.96 -4.10 11.81
C VAL A 25 4.28 -3.87 10.34
N ILE A 26 5.56 -3.88 9.99
CA ILE A 26 5.99 -3.85 8.59
C ILE A 26 6.82 -5.10 8.28
N ASP A 27 6.40 -5.85 7.25
CA ASP A 27 7.17 -6.95 6.66
C ASP A 27 7.84 -6.46 5.38
N CYS A 28 9.16 -6.40 5.41
CA CYS A 28 9.96 -5.91 4.28
C CYS A 28 10.49 -7.05 3.38
N ALA A 29 9.96 -8.26 3.52
CA ALA A 29 10.30 -9.41 2.66
C ALA A 29 11.80 -9.75 2.58
N ASN A 30 12.63 -9.32 3.51
CA ASN A 30 14.10 -9.30 3.41
C ASN A 30 14.60 -8.65 2.11
N GLY A 31 13.86 -7.67 1.60
CA GLY A 31 14.05 -7.02 0.31
C GLY A 31 14.52 -5.56 0.42
N ALA A 32 14.35 -4.80 -0.65
CA ALA A 32 14.86 -3.43 -0.79
C ALA A 32 14.32 -2.46 0.28
N GLY A 33 13.09 -2.67 0.75
CA GLY A 33 12.43 -1.82 1.75
C GLY A 33 12.94 -1.96 3.19
N TYR A 34 13.85 -2.89 3.49
CA TYR A 34 14.18 -3.29 4.85
C TYR A 34 14.75 -2.20 5.76
N LYS A 35 15.40 -1.17 5.21
CA LYS A 35 15.89 0.00 5.95
C LYS A 35 14.93 1.19 5.85
N ALA A 36 14.47 1.49 4.64
CA ALA A 36 13.70 2.69 4.39
C ALA A 36 12.28 2.61 4.97
N GLY A 37 11.62 1.46 4.85
CA GLY A 37 10.25 1.26 5.32
C GLY A 37 10.07 1.53 6.81
N PRO A 38 10.78 0.80 7.70
CA PRO A 38 10.68 1.02 9.15
C PRO A 38 11.05 2.45 9.55
N LYS A 39 12.18 2.97 9.06
CA LYS A 39 12.65 4.33 9.38
C LYS A 39 11.67 5.42 8.95
N LEU A 40 11.02 5.27 7.79
CA LEU A 40 10.00 6.21 7.35
C LEU A 40 8.83 6.27 8.34
N LEU A 41 8.26 5.11 8.67
CA LEU A 41 7.11 5.02 9.58
C LEU A 41 7.44 5.54 10.98
N GLU A 42 8.61 5.19 11.53
CA GLU A 42 9.11 5.73 12.80
C GLU A 42 9.28 7.25 12.74
N SER A 43 9.83 7.76 11.66
CA SER A 43 10.02 9.21 11.47
C SER A 43 8.73 10.00 11.34
N LEU A 44 7.62 9.32 11.10
CA LEU A 44 6.25 9.87 11.06
C LEU A 44 5.52 9.71 12.40
N GLY A 45 6.18 9.12 13.42
CA GLY A 45 5.66 9.00 14.78
C GLY A 45 5.05 7.62 15.12
N ALA A 46 5.07 6.65 14.23
CA ALA A 46 4.53 5.31 14.52
C ALA A 46 5.45 4.52 15.46
N LYS A 47 4.84 3.67 16.30
CA LYS A 47 5.56 2.56 16.96
C LYS A 47 5.65 1.39 15.97
N VAL A 48 6.86 1.09 15.50
CA VAL A 48 7.09 0.13 14.42
C VAL A 48 7.64 -1.18 14.95
N PHE A 49 7.08 -2.30 14.46
CA PHE A 49 7.58 -3.66 14.64
C PHE A 49 7.99 -4.20 13.27
N ALA A 50 9.28 -4.18 12.98
CA ALA A 50 9.80 -4.59 11.68
C ALA A 50 10.14 -6.08 11.65
N ILE A 51 9.65 -6.77 10.63
CA ILE A 51 9.97 -8.17 10.31
C ILE A 51 10.44 -8.29 8.86
N GLY A 52 11.08 -9.40 8.50
CA GLY A 52 11.66 -9.54 7.15
C GLY A 52 12.72 -8.48 6.85
N ILE A 53 13.58 -8.16 7.83
CA ILE A 53 14.59 -7.08 7.74
C ILE A 53 16.04 -7.58 7.83
N LYS A 54 16.26 -8.87 7.61
CA LYS A 54 17.60 -9.51 7.68
C LYS A 54 17.96 -10.12 6.32
N PRO A 55 18.16 -9.31 5.27
CA PRO A 55 18.53 -9.83 3.96
C PRO A 55 19.91 -10.51 4.02
N ASN A 56 20.02 -11.67 3.40
CA ASN A 56 21.28 -12.43 3.29
C ASN A 56 21.62 -12.82 1.85
N GLY A 57 20.91 -12.25 0.86
CA GLY A 57 21.06 -12.52 -0.56
C GLY A 57 20.30 -13.75 -1.08
N LEU A 58 19.80 -14.63 -0.17
CA LEU A 58 19.13 -15.88 -0.55
C LEU A 58 17.71 -16.01 0.03
N ASN A 59 17.28 -15.05 0.87
CA ASN A 59 16.04 -15.14 1.63
C ASN A 59 14.97 -14.12 1.27
N ILE A 60 15.16 -13.39 0.17
CA ILE A 60 14.16 -12.43 -0.32
C ILE A 60 12.84 -13.17 -0.64
N ASN A 61 11.72 -12.63 -0.18
CA ASN A 61 10.37 -13.22 -0.30
C ASN A 61 10.21 -14.63 0.32
N LYS A 62 11.23 -15.17 0.98
CA LYS A 62 11.16 -16.54 1.53
C LYS A 62 10.31 -16.55 2.80
N ASN A 63 9.10 -17.08 2.69
CA ASN A 63 8.13 -17.17 3.79
C ASN A 63 7.85 -15.80 4.46
N CYS A 64 7.87 -14.73 3.69
CA CYS A 64 7.63 -13.36 4.16
C CYS A 64 7.19 -12.46 3.00
N GLY A 65 6.80 -11.23 3.34
CA GLY A 65 6.35 -10.26 2.39
C GLY A 65 4.92 -10.45 1.89
N SER A 66 4.53 -9.66 0.90
CA SER A 66 3.16 -9.60 0.37
C SER A 66 2.68 -10.92 -0.24
N THR A 67 3.59 -11.76 -0.70
CA THR A 67 3.30 -13.10 -1.24
C THR A 67 3.06 -14.15 -0.16
N PHE A 68 3.35 -13.86 1.11
CA PHE A 68 3.16 -14.76 2.25
C PHE A 68 2.39 -14.08 3.41
N PRO A 69 1.11 -13.75 3.22
CA PRO A 69 0.34 -12.90 4.13
C PRO A 69 0.13 -13.47 5.54
N ASN A 70 0.29 -14.77 5.73
CA ASN A 70 0.13 -15.38 7.06
C ASN A 70 1.13 -14.86 8.09
N LYS A 71 2.31 -14.42 7.65
CA LYS A 71 3.33 -13.88 8.54
C LYS A 71 2.92 -12.52 9.12
N ILE A 72 2.45 -11.61 8.28
CA ILE A 72 1.99 -10.29 8.73
C ILE A 72 0.76 -10.41 9.62
N LYS A 73 -0.20 -11.29 9.29
CA LYS A 73 -1.41 -11.55 10.10
C LYS A 73 -1.04 -12.02 11.52
N SER A 74 -0.12 -12.94 11.63
CA SER A 74 0.35 -13.47 12.92
C SER A 74 1.11 -12.39 13.71
N ALA A 75 1.93 -11.59 13.03
CA ALA A 75 2.71 -10.52 13.67
C ALA A 75 1.82 -9.40 14.19
N VAL A 76 0.80 -8.99 13.46
CA VAL A 76 -0.16 -7.97 13.93
C VAL A 76 -0.82 -8.39 15.23
N LYS A 77 -1.30 -9.63 15.31
CA LYS A 77 -1.90 -10.18 16.54
C LYS A 77 -0.90 -10.26 17.68
N LYS A 78 0.32 -10.75 17.41
CA LYS A 78 1.39 -10.88 18.40
C LYS A 78 1.76 -9.56 19.05
N TYR A 79 1.84 -8.50 18.29
CA TYR A 79 2.25 -7.17 18.77
C TYR A 79 1.07 -6.27 19.15
N ASN A 80 -0.17 -6.77 19.08
CA ASN A 80 -1.38 -5.95 19.23
C ASN A 80 -1.29 -4.66 18.41
N ALA A 81 -0.88 -4.80 17.15
CA ALA A 81 -0.73 -3.69 16.24
C ALA A 81 -2.06 -3.30 15.59
N HIS A 82 -2.21 -2.03 15.25
CA HIS A 82 -3.41 -1.50 14.62
C HIS A 82 -3.45 -1.85 13.13
N ILE A 83 -2.27 -1.99 12.50
CA ILE A 83 -2.12 -2.21 11.05
C ILE A 83 -0.89 -3.06 10.77
N GLY A 84 -0.99 -3.91 9.77
CA GLY A 84 0.13 -4.60 9.14
C GLY A 84 0.35 -4.09 7.72
N ILE A 85 1.59 -3.88 7.34
CA ILE A 85 2.02 -3.52 5.99
C ILE A 85 3.01 -4.56 5.53
N SER A 86 2.78 -5.17 4.39
CA SER A 86 3.67 -6.20 3.83
C SER A 86 4.07 -5.81 2.41
N LEU A 87 5.36 -5.61 2.23
CA LEU A 87 5.98 -5.32 0.93
C LEU A 87 6.46 -6.62 0.28
N ASP A 88 6.73 -6.60 -0.99
CA ASP A 88 7.50 -7.65 -1.66
C ASP A 88 8.98 -7.28 -1.76
N GLY A 89 9.76 -8.10 -2.45
CA GLY A 89 11.22 -8.01 -2.42
C GLY A 89 11.82 -6.73 -2.97
N ASP A 90 11.24 -6.15 -4.00
CA ASP A 90 11.66 -4.88 -4.61
C ASP A 90 10.80 -3.69 -4.16
N ALA A 91 9.80 -3.97 -3.30
CA ALA A 91 8.92 -3.00 -2.66
C ALA A 91 8.04 -2.20 -3.65
N ASP A 92 7.67 -2.80 -4.77
CA ASP A 92 6.73 -2.24 -5.75
C ASP A 92 5.28 -2.67 -5.51
N ARG A 93 5.07 -3.71 -4.68
CA ARG A 93 3.76 -4.21 -4.27
C ARG A 93 3.57 -4.12 -2.76
N VAL A 94 2.33 -3.89 -2.36
CA VAL A 94 1.94 -3.81 -0.96
C VAL A 94 0.60 -4.50 -0.72
N ILE A 95 0.52 -5.27 0.35
CA ILE A 95 -0.73 -5.65 0.98
C ILE A 95 -0.76 -5.15 2.41
N MET A 96 -1.95 -4.96 2.94
CA MET A 96 -2.13 -4.53 4.32
C MET A 96 -3.00 -5.54 5.06
N CYS A 97 -3.00 -5.47 6.38
CA CYS A 97 -4.03 -6.11 7.19
C CYS A 97 -4.43 -5.21 8.36
N ASP A 98 -5.67 -5.41 8.81
CA ASP A 98 -6.21 -4.74 9.97
C ASP A 98 -5.72 -5.37 11.29
N GLU A 99 -6.17 -4.81 12.41
CA GLU A 99 -5.85 -5.29 13.76
C GLU A 99 -6.33 -6.72 14.05
N ARG A 100 -7.27 -7.23 13.28
CA ARG A 100 -7.80 -8.61 13.36
C ARG A 100 -7.00 -9.59 12.50
N GLY A 101 -6.12 -9.07 11.65
CA GLY A 101 -5.37 -9.85 10.66
C GLY A 101 -6.17 -10.13 9.39
N SER A 102 -7.25 -9.38 9.12
CA SER A 102 -7.97 -9.45 7.84
C SER A 102 -7.15 -8.74 6.77
N ILE A 103 -6.95 -9.38 5.64
CA ILE A 103 -6.19 -8.80 4.53
C ILE A 103 -6.99 -7.69 3.87
N ILE A 104 -6.30 -6.60 3.57
CA ILE A 104 -6.77 -5.45 2.80
C ILE A 104 -5.91 -5.41 1.55
N ASP A 105 -6.49 -5.74 0.41
CA ASP A 105 -5.80 -5.76 -0.88
C ASP A 105 -5.78 -4.39 -1.57
N GLY A 106 -5.11 -4.31 -2.72
CA GLY A 106 -5.01 -3.08 -3.49
C GLY A 106 -6.36 -2.51 -3.93
N ASP A 107 -7.33 -3.35 -4.27
CA ASP A 107 -8.68 -2.91 -4.65
C ASP A 107 -9.38 -2.18 -3.48
N GLN A 108 -9.25 -2.70 -2.26
CA GLN A 108 -9.82 -2.08 -1.06
C GLN A 108 -9.10 -0.78 -0.70
N ILE A 109 -7.78 -0.73 -0.87
CA ILE A 109 -6.98 0.49 -0.66
C ILE A 109 -7.41 1.57 -1.66
N ILE A 110 -7.52 1.22 -2.95
CA ILE A 110 -7.97 2.13 -4.01
C ILE A 110 -9.39 2.64 -3.72
N ALA A 111 -10.30 1.77 -3.27
CA ALA A 111 -11.66 2.16 -2.90
C ALA A 111 -11.66 3.21 -1.79
N ALA A 112 -10.90 2.98 -0.72
CA ALA A 112 -10.78 3.91 0.41
C ALA A 112 -10.20 5.27 -0.01
N LEU A 113 -9.13 5.25 -0.82
CA LEU A 113 -8.50 6.46 -1.34
C LEU A 113 -9.46 7.23 -2.26
N ALA A 114 -10.18 6.53 -3.14
CA ALA A 114 -11.11 7.14 -4.09
C ALA A 114 -12.23 7.91 -3.38
N ILE A 115 -12.85 7.31 -2.37
CA ILE A 115 -13.90 7.97 -1.57
C ILE A 115 -13.33 9.19 -0.84
N ARG A 116 -12.18 9.02 -0.18
CA ARG A 116 -11.52 10.13 0.52
C ARG A 116 -11.20 11.29 -0.42
N TRP A 117 -10.63 10.99 -1.59
CA TRP A 117 -10.26 12.02 -2.58
C TRP A 117 -11.49 12.67 -3.21
N LYS A 118 -12.55 11.91 -3.48
CA LYS A 118 -13.83 12.45 -3.95
C LYS A 118 -14.40 13.44 -2.93
N ASN A 119 -14.50 13.04 -1.65
CA ASN A 119 -15.04 13.88 -0.59
C ASN A 119 -14.22 15.17 -0.38
N LYS A 120 -12.90 15.09 -0.58
CA LYS A 120 -11.99 16.24 -0.52
C LYS A 120 -11.88 17.03 -1.82
N LYS A 121 -12.64 16.67 -2.86
CA LYS A 121 -12.57 17.27 -4.21
C LYS A 121 -11.16 17.20 -4.83
N MET A 122 -10.39 16.19 -4.46
CA MET A 122 -9.04 15.93 -4.98
C MET A 122 -9.05 14.93 -6.13
N LEU A 123 -10.10 14.11 -6.24
CA LEU A 123 -10.21 13.12 -7.32
C LEU A 123 -10.48 13.81 -8.65
N ARG A 124 -9.62 13.53 -9.64
CA ARG A 124 -9.76 14.07 -10.99
C ARG A 124 -10.14 12.96 -11.95
N GLY A 125 -11.30 13.11 -12.60
CA GLY A 125 -11.84 12.25 -13.63
C GLY A 125 -12.43 10.95 -13.09
N GLY A 126 -11.59 10.02 -12.68
CA GLY A 126 -12.02 8.70 -12.18
C GLY A 126 -10.86 7.84 -11.75
N ILE A 127 -11.08 6.53 -11.76
CA ILE A 127 -10.12 5.52 -11.30
C ILE A 127 -9.71 4.62 -12.47
N ILE A 128 -8.43 4.30 -12.56
CA ILE A 128 -7.94 3.22 -13.42
C ILE A 128 -7.63 2.00 -12.54
N GLY A 129 -8.33 0.91 -12.81
CA GLY A 129 -7.96 -0.42 -12.31
C GLY A 129 -7.41 -1.29 -13.43
N THR A 130 -7.30 -2.59 -13.19
CA THR A 130 -6.87 -3.56 -14.21
C THR A 130 -7.96 -4.59 -14.51
N LEU A 131 -7.69 -5.46 -15.48
CA LEU A 131 -8.56 -6.60 -15.79
C LEU A 131 -8.69 -7.54 -14.58
N MET A 132 -7.73 -7.53 -13.65
CA MET A 132 -7.74 -8.35 -12.43
C MET A 132 -8.52 -7.71 -11.28
N SER A 133 -8.88 -6.44 -11.36
CA SER A 133 -9.67 -5.77 -10.31
C SER A 133 -11.01 -6.48 -10.10
N ASN A 134 -11.39 -6.62 -8.84
CA ASN A 134 -12.62 -7.29 -8.45
C ASN A 134 -13.87 -6.61 -9.04
N TYR A 135 -14.84 -7.40 -9.48
CA TYR A 135 -16.10 -6.88 -10.00
C TYR A 135 -16.89 -6.08 -8.93
N GLY A 136 -16.73 -6.45 -7.67
CA GLY A 136 -17.30 -5.70 -6.55
C GLY A 136 -16.77 -4.27 -6.45
N LEU A 137 -15.50 -4.04 -6.79
CA LEU A 137 -14.91 -2.70 -6.84
C LEU A 137 -15.58 -1.83 -7.92
N GLU A 138 -15.84 -2.39 -9.09
CA GLU A 138 -16.53 -1.69 -10.18
C GLU A 138 -17.96 -1.31 -9.80
N LYS A 139 -18.71 -2.24 -9.17
CA LYS A 139 -20.03 -1.96 -8.62
C LYS A 139 -19.98 -0.87 -7.56
N PHE A 140 -19.01 -0.95 -6.66
CA PHE A 140 -18.81 0.05 -5.60
C PHE A 140 -18.59 1.45 -6.20
N PHE A 141 -17.75 1.58 -7.20
CA PHE A 141 -17.51 2.87 -7.85
C PHE A 141 -18.76 3.38 -8.60
N LYS A 142 -19.49 2.50 -9.27
CA LYS A 142 -20.76 2.86 -9.92
C LYS A 142 -21.77 3.41 -8.93
N LEU A 143 -21.97 2.77 -7.78
CA LEU A 143 -22.86 3.23 -6.72
C LEU A 143 -22.42 4.59 -6.13
N ASN A 144 -21.12 4.83 -6.08
CA ASN A 144 -20.55 6.08 -5.58
C ASN A 144 -20.37 7.14 -6.68
N GLN A 145 -20.90 6.93 -7.89
CA GLN A 145 -20.77 7.86 -9.03
C GLN A 145 -19.31 8.23 -9.33
N ILE A 146 -18.43 7.24 -9.28
CA ILE A 146 -17.02 7.38 -9.64
C ILE A 146 -16.80 6.61 -10.94
N LYS A 147 -16.25 7.27 -11.95
CA LYS A 147 -15.89 6.62 -13.21
C LYS A 147 -14.76 5.63 -12.99
N PHE A 148 -14.92 4.42 -13.52
CA PHE A 148 -13.93 3.35 -13.43
C PHE A 148 -13.60 2.83 -14.83
N ILE A 149 -12.32 2.70 -15.14
CA ILE A 149 -11.83 2.20 -16.43
C ILE A 149 -10.79 1.11 -16.14
N ARG A 150 -10.85 0.01 -16.89
CA ARG A 150 -9.87 -1.07 -16.78
C ARG A 150 -8.72 -0.86 -17.78
N ALA A 151 -7.49 -1.09 -17.31
CA ALA A 151 -6.29 -1.22 -18.11
C ALA A 151 -5.86 -2.69 -18.19
N ASN A 152 -4.90 -3.00 -19.04
CA ASN A 152 -4.18 -4.26 -18.96
C ASN A 152 -3.41 -4.33 -17.63
N VAL A 153 -3.06 -5.55 -17.21
CA VAL A 153 -2.26 -5.79 -16.00
C VAL A 153 -0.84 -5.23 -16.21
N GLY A 154 -0.37 -4.51 -15.21
CA GLY A 154 0.95 -3.88 -15.17
C GLY A 154 0.87 -2.37 -14.91
N ASP A 155 1.68 -1.88 -13.98
CA ASP A 155 1.75 -0.49 -13.55
C ASP A 155 1.92 0.50 -14.72
N ARG A 156 2.71 0.12 -15.71
CA ARG A 156 2.91 0.89 -16.95
C ARG A 156 1.57 1.15 -17.67
N TYR A 157 0.75 0.12 -17.86
CA TYR A 157 -0.54 0.26 -18.56
C TYR A 157 -1.54 1.09 -17.75
N VAL A 158 -1.52 0.93 -16.43
CA VAL A 158 -2.31 1.76 -15.52
C VAL A 158 -1.90 3.23 -15.67
N LYS A 159 -0.60 3.53 -15.60
CA LYS A 159 -0.05 4.87 -15.73
C LYS A 159 -0.36 5.52 -17.09
N GLU A 160 -0.13 4.81 -18.18
CA GLU A 160 -0.47 5.27 -19.53
C GLU A 160 -1.96 5.60 -19.67
N LYS A 161 -2.83 4.73 -19.11
CA LYS A 161 -4.28 4.93 -19.15
C LYS A 161 -4.71 6.13 -18.29
N MET A 162 -4.08 6.32 -17.11
CA MET A 162 -4.30 7.50 -16.27
C MET A 162 -3.95 8.79 -17.00
N GLN A 163 -2.80 8.84 -17.66
CA GLN A 163 -2.37 10.00 -18.43
C GLN A 163 -3.33 10.32 -19.59
N LYS A 164 -3.69 9.29 -20.38
CA LYS A 164 -4.61 9.43 -21.53
C LYS A 164 -5.99 9.98 -21.12
N ASN A 165 -6.48 9.59 -19.95
CA ASN A 165 -7.80 10.00 -19.44
C ASN A 165 -7.73 11.20 -18.49
N ASN A 166 -6.55 11.73 -18.23
CA ASN A 166 -6.32 12.79 -17.24
C ASN A 166 -6.84 12.43 -15.82
N PHE A 167 -6.68 11.16 -15.42
CA PHE A 167 -7.03 10.67 -14.09
C PHE A 167 -5.81 10.74 -13.17
N ASN A 168 -6.04 10.92 -11.87
CA ASN A 168 -4.95 11.04 -10.89
C ASN A 168 -4.90 9.91 -9.85
N LEU A 169 -5.76 8.91 -9.97
CA LEU A 169 -5.74 7.73 -9.12
C LEU A 169 -5.94 6.46 -9.96
N GLY A 170 -5.12 5.49 -9.72
CA GLY A 170 -5.18 4.17 -10.32
C GLY A 170 -4.26 3.20 -9.61
N GLY A 171 -4.45 1.92 -9.85
CA GLY A 171 -3.62 0.87 -9.26
C GLY A 171 -4.13 -0.51 -9.60
N GLU A 172 -3.51 -1.50 -8.96
CA GLU A 172 -3.76 -2.91 -9.14
C GLU A 172 -4.16 -3.56 -7.81
N GLN A 173 -4.71 -4.77 -7.87
CA GLN A 173 -5.10 -5.53 -6.70
C GLN A 173 -3.89 -5.95 -5.84
N SER A 174 -2.76 -6.21 -6.50
CA SER A 174 -1.50 -6.64 -5.85
C SER A 174 -0.29 -6.11 -6.57
#